data_0baea05355995950cf63493639021efe
#
_entry.id   0baea05355995950cf63493639021efe
#
_cell.length_a   1.000
_cell.length_b   1.000
_cell.length_c   1.000
_cell.angle_alpha   90.00
_cell.angle_beta   90.00
_cell.angle_gamma   90.00
#
_symmetry.space_group_name_H-M   'P 1'
#
loop_
_entity.id
_entity.type
_entity.pdbx_description
1 polymer ?
#
loop_
_entity_poly.entity_id
_entity_poly.type
_entity_poly.pdbx_seq_one_letter_code
_entity_poly.pdbx_strand_id
1 'polypeptide(L)'
;MKNDFSAPRNAFNDDNANPGTNPHFDDILAQRLSRRSVLRASTGVAAGVAFGGLALTGCATSTGTPDAMGTDAPVAQLGFAPVARSLDDAVHVPAGYRADVLIALGDPILRGAAPFRNDGSDTDFDKRSGDHHDGMEWFSLDASGRPSVNHASRGLIAMNHEATTDEKLSAFFLHADGGGASLPRKASEVDKELMIHGLAVVEVEARGGKWAYKPDSSFNRRVTPMTPADIHGPARGSAHLVTRYSPDATRTRGTLNNCGTGKTPWGTYVSGEENWFGYFHRDAK
;
A
#
# COMPACT_ATOMS: atom_id res chain seq x y z
N MET A 1 11.07 31.09 11.71
CA MET A 1 9.64 30.95 12.03
C MET A 1 9.51 29.67 12.84
N LYS A 2 9.16 29.77 14.12
CA LYS A 2 8.83 28.59 14.92
C LYS A 2 7.47 28.10 14.44
N ASN A 3 7.40 26.91 13.92
CA ASN A 3 6.13 26.25 13.62
C ASN A 3 5.46 25.94 14.96
N ASP A 4 4.45 26.73 15.28
CA ASP A 4 3.61 26.51 16.44
C ASP A 4 2.60 25.41 16.09
N PHE A 5 2.89 24.19 16.51
CA PHE A 5 1.99 23.03 16.38
C PHE A 5 0.90 22.99 17.47
N SER A 6 0.66 24.09 18.16
CA SER A 6 -0.36 24.19 19.22
C SER A 6 -1.75 24.59 18.72
N ALA A 7 -2.02 24.57 17.42
CA ALA A 7 -3.36 24.79 16.90
C ALA A 7 -4.30 23.70 17.44
N PRO A 8 -5.46 24.07 18.03
CA PRO A 8 -6.41 23.10 18.55
C PRO A 8 -6.86 22.17 17.42
N ARG A 9 -6.98 20.86 17.73
CA ARG A 9 -7.41 19.80 16.76
C ARG A 9 -8.73 20.08 16.04
N ASN A 10 -9.46 21.10 16.44
CA ASN A 10 -10.70 21.58 15.81
C ASN A 10 -10.47 22.67 14.75
N ALA A 11 -9.22 23.04 14.45
CA ALA A 11 -8.91 24.01 13.41
C ALA A 11 -8.87 23.40 12.00
N PHE A 12 -8.90 22.08 11.91
CA PHE A 12 -9.17 21.37 10.64
C PHE A 12 -10.68 21.18 10.52
N ASN A 13 -11.37 22.27 10.23
CA ASN A 13 -12.72 22.16 9.73
C ASN A 13 -12.58 21.77 8.25
N ASP A 14 -13.10 20.61 7.85
CA ASP A 14 -13.08 20.12 6.46
C ASP A 14 -13.64 21.16 5.48
N ASP A 15 -14.53 22.02 5.96
CA ASP A 15 -15.11 23.14 5.19
C ASP A 15 -14.06 24.16 4.75
N ASN A 16 -12.91 24.25 5.40
CA ASN A 16 -11.80 25.14 5.04
C ASN A 16 -10.68 24.48 4.23
N ALA A 17 -10.68 23.15 4.12
CA ALA A 17 -9.65 22.39 3.41
C ALA A 17 -9.82 22.45 1.88
N ASN A 18 -11.03 22.77 1.40
CA ASN A 18 -11.33 22.93 -0.02
C ASN A 18 -11.99 24.29 -0.29
N PRO A 19 -11.23 25.37 -0.49
CA PRO A 19 -11.78 26.68 -0.84
C PRO A 19 -12.35 26.75 -2.26
N GLY A 20 -12.34 25.65 -2.99
CA GLY A 20 -12.91 25.54 -4.34
C GLY A 20 -14.42 25.40 -4.34
N THR A 21 -15.02 25.59 -5.51
CA THR A 21 -16.47 25.36 -5.77
C THR A 21 -16.79 23.89 -6.03
N ASN A 22 -15.89 22.97 -5.71
CA ASN A 22 -16.10 21.55 -5.89
C ASN A 22 -17.17 21.03 -4.90
N PRO A 23 -18.02 20.07 -5.32
CA PRO A 23 -19.00 19.47 -4.44
C PRO A 23 -18.34 18.86 -3.21
N HIS A 24 -18.98 18.97 -2.06
CA HIS A 24 -18.56 18.28 -0.83
C HIS A 24 -18.55 16.77 -1.07
N PHE A 25 -17.66 16.03 -0.37
CA PHE A 25 -17.55 14.58 -0.52
C PHE A 25 -18.88 13.86 -0.30
N ASP A 26 -19.67 14.32 0.66
CA ASP A 26 -21.01 13.77 0.95
C ASP A 26 -21.98 13.93 -0.23
N ASP A 27 -21.88 15.01 -1.00
CA ASP A 27 -22.70 15.21 -2.20
C ASP A 27 -22.31 14.23 -3.30
N ILE A 28 -21.00 13.97 -3.46
CA ILE A 28 -20.47 12.98 -4.39
C ILE A 28 -20.91 11.57 -3.98
N LEU A 29 -20.88 11.28 -2.69
CA LEU A 29 -21.30 10.00 -2.14
C LEU A 29 -22.81 9.79 -2.33
N ALA A 30 -23.63 10.80 -2.04
CA ALA A 30 -25.06 10.78 -2.27
C ALA A 30 -25.43 10.58 -3.76
N GLN A 31 -24.73 11.25 -4.67
CA GLN A 31 -24.91 11.06 -6.10
C GLN A 31 -24.54 9.61 -6.56
N ARG A 32 -23.50 9.02 -6.01
CA ARG A 32 -23.12 7.63 -6.32
C ARG A 32 -24.12 6.62 -5.78
N LEU A 33 -24.65 6.84 -4.60
CA LEU A 33 -25.70 6.00 -4.01
C LEU A 33 -26.99 6.12 -4.82
N SER A 34 -27.37 7.35 -5.23
CA SER A 34 -28.53 7.60 -6.10
C SER A 34 -28.39 6.92 -7.48
N ARG A 35 -27.21 7.01 -8.12
CA ARG A 35 -26.96 6.34 -9.41
C ARG A 35 -27.02 4.81 -9.31
N ARG A 36 -26.53 4.21 -8.20
CA ARG A 36 -26.68 2.77 -7.96
C ARG A 36 -28.14 2.35 -7.79
N SER A 37 -28.95 3.18 -7.17
CA SER A 37 -30.38 2.94 -7.05
C SER A 37 -31.09 3.00 -8.41
N VAL A 38 -30.74 3.97 -9.23
CA VAL A 38 -31.27 4.11 -10.61
C VAL A 38 -30.86 2.95 -11.51
N LEU A 39 -29.62 2.50 -11.43
CA LEU A 39 -29.13 1.35 -12.21
C LEU A 39 -29.77 0.03 -11.75
N ARG A 40 -30.05 -0.15 -10.47
CA ARG A 40 -30.78 -1.33 -9.97
C ARG A 40 -32.26 -1.31 -10.38
N ALA A 41 -32.90 -0.14 -10.46
CA ALA A 41 -34.24 -0.01 -10.97
C ALA A 41 -34.34 -0.28 -12.49
N SER A 42 -33.34 0.17 -13.24
CA SER A 42 -33.33 -0.05 -14.71
C SER A 42 -33.00 -1.49 -15.11
N THR A 43 -32.20 -2.23 -14.34
CA THR A 43 -31.93 -3.66 -14.60
C THR A 43 -33.15 -4.55 -14.28
N GLY A 44 -33.98 -4.14 -13.32
CA GLY A 44 -35.24 -4.83 -13.03
C GLY A 44 -36.26 -4.71 -14.16
N VAL A 45 -36.31 -3.58 -14.84
CA VAL A 45 -37.19 -3.36 -15.98
C VAL A 45 -36.69 -4.03 -17.28
N ALA A 46 -35.36 -4.05 -17.50
CA ALA A 46 -34.77 -4.69 -18.66
C ALA A 46 -34.87 -6.24 -18.63
N ALA A 47 -34.84 -6.85 -17.44
CA ALA A 47 -35.00 -8.29 -17.27
C ALA A 47 -36.48 -8.72 -17.49
N GLY A 48 -37.43 -7.85 -17.20
CA GLY A 48 -38.87 -8.12 -17.45
C GLY A 48 -39.28 -8.11 -18.92
N VAL A 49 -38.54 -7.40 -19.77
CA VAL A 49 -38.83 -7.31 -21.22
C VAL A 49 -38.21 -8.47 -22.01
N ALA A 50 -37.19 -9.15 -21.48
CA ALA A 50 -36.51 -10.25 -22.16
C ALA A 50 -37.20 -11.64 -22.00
N PHE A 51 -38.13 -11.79 -21.05
CA PHE A 51 -38.73 -13.11 -20.71
C PHE A 51 -40.28 -13.13 -20.59
N GLY A 52 -41.02 -12.35 -21.33
CA GLY A 52 -42.45 -12.50 -21.24
C GLY A 52 -43.23 -11.67 -22.22
N GLY A 53 -43.75 -12.33 -23.22
CA GLY A 53 -44.77 -11.77 -24.12
C GLY A 53 -46.07 -11.52 -23.39
N LEU A 54 -46.67 -10.38 -23.72
CA LEU A 54 -48.11 -10.07 -23.64
C LEU A 54 -48.86 -10.25 -22.32
N ALA A 55 -49.02 -9.16 -21.59
CA ALA A 55 -50.29 -8.78 -21.00
C ALA A 55 -50.29 -7.27 -20.69
N LEU A 56 -50.88 -6.52 -21.60
CA LEU A 56 -51.40 -5.17 -21.37
C LEU A 56 -52.70 -5.34 -20.60
N THR A 57 -52.81 -4.77 -19.38
CA THR A 57 -54.04 -4.10 -18.91
C THR A 57 -53.83 -3.64 -17.47
N GLY A 58 -54.23 -2.41 -17.23
CA GLY A 58 -54.60 -1.96 -15.90
C GLY A 58 -53.84 -0.75 -15.34
N CYS A 59 -54.23 0.45 -15.73
CA CYS A 59 -54.05 1.64 -14.91
C CYS A 59 -54.89 1.44 -13.62
N ALA A 60 -54.24 1.38 -12.47
CA ALA A 60 -54.86 1.57 -11.21
C ALA A 60 -54.19 2.74 -10.50
N THR A 61 -54.88 3.87 -10.44
CA THR A 61 -54.58 4.98 -9.54
C THR A 61 -54.82 4.51 -8.13
N SER A 62 -53.80 4.34 -7.34
CA SER A 62 -53.91 4.23 -5.91
C SER A 62 -53.27 5.45 -5.25
N THR A 63 -54.12 6.32 -4.72
CA THR A 63 -53.79 7.30 -3.68
C THR A 63 -53.48 6.53 -2.42
N GLY A 64 -52.23 6.32 -2.13
CA GLY A 64 -51.74 5.69 -0.92
C GLY A 64 -50.65 6.56 -0.28
N THR A 65 -50.85 6.86 0.97
CA THR A 65 -49.97 7.59 1.89
C THR A 65 -48.51 7.15 1.81
N PRO A 66 -47.56 8.06 2.00
CA PRO A 66 -46.14 7.72 1.99
C PRO A 66 -45.70 7.17 3.36
N ASP A 67 -45.98 5.89 3.59
CA ASP A 67 -45.42 5.14 4.70
C ASP A 67 -45.14 3.70 4.25
N ALA A 68 -44.08 3.52 3.58
CA ALA A 68 -43.34 2.27 3.52
C ALA A 68 -41.89 2.59 3.19
N MET A 69 -41.10 2.86 4.21
CA MET A 69 -39.68 2.61 4.12
C MET A 69 -39.48 1.21 3.58
N GLY A 70 -38.93 1.13 2.36
CA GLY A 70 -38.65 -0.14 1.71
C GLY A 70 -37.87 -1.04 2.66
N THR A 71 -38.33 -2.27 2.76
CA THR A 71 -37.62 -3.35 3.43
C THR A 71 -36.19 -3.34 2.89
N ASP A 72 -35.25 -3.00 3.75
CA ASP A 72 -33.81 -3.09 3.46
C ASP A 72 -33.55 -4.45 2.83
N ALA A 73 -33.04 -4.45 1.60
CA ALA A 73 -32.47 -5.65 1.05
C ALA A 73 -31.46 -6.18 2.10
N PRO A 74 -31.51 -7.46 2.48
CA PRO A 74 -30.65 -7.96 3.53
C PRO A 74 -29.23 -7.57 3.21
N VAL A 75 -28.65 -6.72 4.05
CA VAL A 75 -27.22 -6.41 3.99
C VAL A 75 -26.53 -7.75 4.03
N ALA A 76 -25.78 -8.07 2.98
CA ALA A 76 -25.03 -9.33 2.94
C ALA A 76 -24.22 -9.40 4.23
N GLN A 77 -24.62 -10.28 5.12
CA GLN A 77 -23.90 -10.45 6.39
C GLN A 77 -22.50 -10.98 6.05
N LEU A 78 -21.49 -10.32 6.59
CA LEU A 78 -20.15 -10.86 6.57
C LEU A 78 -20.21 -12.26 7.21
N GLY A 79 -19.59 -13.25 6.57
CA GLY A 79 -19.63 -14.64 7.01
C GLY A 79 -18.84 -14.94 8.30
N PHE A 80 -18.53 -13.90 9.10
CA PHE A 80 -17.76 -14.02 10.34
C PHE A 80 -18.25 -13.02 11.40
N ALA A 81 -18.04 -13.36 12.67
CA ALA A 81 -18.30 -12.48 13.79
C ALA A 81 -17.24 -11.37 13.89
N PRO A 82 -17.59 -10.17 14.35
CA PRO A 82 -16.62 -9.12 14.59
C PRO A 82 -15.54 -9.57 15.60
N VAL A 83 -14.28 -9.17 15.35
CA VAL A 83 -13.20 -9.32 16.31
C VAL A 83 -13.29 -8.21 17.34
N ALA A 84 -13.24 -8.55 18.63
CA ALA A 84 -13.21 -7.57 19.70
C ALA A 84 -11.92 -6.72 19.65
N ARG A 85 -12.01 -5.47 20.07
CA ARG A 85 -10.81 -4.63 20.25
C ARG A 85 -9.95 -5.21 21.36
N SER A 86 -8.64 -5.25 21.12
CA SER A 86 -7.64 -5.72 22.10
C SER A 86 -6.48 -4.74 22.16
N LEU A 87 -5.77 -4.74 23.30
CA LEU A 87 -4.47 -4.09 23.50
C LEU A 87 -3.32 -5.11 23.49
N ASP A 88 -3.62 -6.38 23.20
CA ASP A 88 -2.62 -7.41 23.12
C ASP A 88 -1.68 -7.15 21.90
N ASP A 89 -0.40 -7.41 22.08
CA ASP A 89 0.56 -7.40 20.98
C ASP A 89 0.42 -8.69 20.15
N ALA A 90 -0.73 -8.82 19.49
CA ALA A 90 -1.09 -10.00 18.71
C ALA A 90 -2.09 -9.67 17.59
N VAL A 91 -2.03 -10.44 16.50
CA VAL A 91 -3.02 -10.37 15.42
C VAL A 91 -4.21 -11.26 15.77
N HIS A 92 -5.36 -10.65 15.99
CA HIS A 92 -6.62 -11.35 16.23
C HIS A 92 -7.43 -11.45 14.94
N VAL A 93 -7.89 -12.64 14.62
CA VAL A 93 -8.74 -12.92 13.45
C VAL A 93 -10.03 -13.61 13.86
N PRO A 94 -11.12 -13.49 13.06
CA PRO A 94 -12.37 -14.17 13.34
C PRO A 94 -12.21 -15.69 13.37
N ALA A 95 -13.13 -16.39 14.04
CA ALA A 95 -13.20 -17.84 14.02
C ALA A 95 -13.27 -18.38 12.58
N GLY A 96 -12.48 -19.37 12.27
CA GLY A 96 -12.33 -19.94 10.91
C GLY A 96 -11.30 -19.25 10.03
N TYR A 97 -10.70 -18.15 10.48
CA TYR A 97 -9.59 -17.48 9.80
C TYR A 97 -8.27 -17.75 10.51
N ARG A 98 -7.19 -17.58 9.76
CA ARG A 98 -5.81 -17.71 10.25
C ARG A 98 -4.96 -16.59 9.64
N ALA A 99 -4.10 -15.98 10.44
CA ALA A 99 -3.06 -15.10 9.99
C ALA A 99 -1.70 -15.81 10.09
N ASP A 100 -0.95 -15.79 9.00
CA ASP A 100 0.41 -16.33 8.95
C ASP A 100 1.35 -15.24 8.46
N VAL A 101 2.53 -15.11 9.06
CA VAL A 101 3.58 -14.23 8.55
C VAL A 101 4.12 -14.85 7.25
N LEU A 102 4.10 -14.07 6.17
CA LEU A 102 4.60 -14.51 4.87
C LEU A 102 6.02 -14.02 4.61
N ILE A 103 6.30 -12.77 4.90
CA ILE A 103 7.60 -12.10 4.74
C ILE A 103 7.77 -11.14 5.91
N ALA A 104 8.95 -11.10 6.49
CA ALA A 104 9.30 -10.21 7.59
C ALA A 104 10.53 -9.35 7.26
N LEU A 105 10.75 -8.29 8.03
CA LEU A 105 12.00 -7.52 7.99
C LEU A 105 13.20 -8.47 8.08
N GLY A 106 14.17 -8.27 7.21
CA GLY A 106 15.43 -9.02 7.21
C GLY A 106 15.39 -10.38 6.51
N ASP A 107 14.20 -10.89 6.13
CA ASP A 107 14.10 -12.12 5.37
C ASP A 107 14.92 -12.04 4.07
N PRO A 108 15.76 -13.04 3.77
CA PRO A 108 16.51 -13.06 2.51
C PRO A 108 15.56 -13.29 1.34
N ILE A 109 15.45 -12.29 0.45
CA ILE A 109 14.60 -12.35 -0.75
C ILE A 109 15.41 -12.49 -2.04
N LEU A 110 16.71 -12.25 -1.99
CA LEU A 110 17.63 -12.45 -3.11
C LEU A 110 18.72 -13.46 -2.76
N ARG A 111 19.25 -14.10 -3.78
CA ARG A 111 20.35 -15.07 -3.64
C ARG A 111 21.55 -14.49 -2.89
N GLY A 112 22.15 -15.31 -2.05
CA GLY A 112 23.42 -15.02 -1.40
C GLY A 112 23.29 -14.21 -0.10
N ALA A 113 22.08 -13.88 0.34
CA ALA A 113 21.87 -13.37 1.69
C ALA A 113 21.82 -14.54 2.69
N ALA A 114 22.54 -14.43 3.80
CA ALA A 114 22.49 -15.39 4.91
C ALA A 114 21.14 -15.32 5.64
N PRO A 115 20.76 -16.33 6.43
CA PRO A 115 19.61 -16.22 7.33
C PRO A 115 19.70 -15.00 8.23
N PHE A 116 18.58 -14.34 8.48
CA PHE A 116 18.52 -13.15 9.34
C PHE A 116 18.71 -13.54 10.82
N ARG A 117 19.55 -12.82 11.53
CA ARG A 117 19.88 -13.06 12.94
C ARG A 117 19.19 -12.07 13.87
N ASN A 118 18.95 -10.85 13.41
CA ASN A 118 18.39 -9.75 14.19
C ASN A 118 19.22 -9.42 15.45
N ASP A 119 20.54 -9.42 15.31
CA ASP A 119 21.49 -9.14 16.38
C ASP A 119 22.44 -7.96 16.07
N GLY A 120 22.11 -7.19 15.04
CA GLY A 120 22.92 -6.07 14.54
C GLY A 120 24.11 -6.47 13.67
N SER A 121 24.47 -7.77 13.62
CA SER A 121 25.56 -8.27 12.78
C SER A 121 25.16 -8.54 11.34
N ASP A 122 23.87 -8.48 11.02
CA ASP A 122 23.36 -8.74 9.70
C ASP A 122 23.85 -7.69 8.69
N THR A 123 24.11 -8.17 7.48
CA THR A 123 24.54 -7.38 6.32
C THR A 123 23.64 -7.66 5.14
N ASP A 124 23.98 -7.14 3.95
CA ASP A 124 23.28 -7.41 2.69
C ASP A 124 21.79 -7.02 2.73
N PHE A 125 21.45 -5.89 3.36
CA PHE A 125 20.07 -5.41 3.41
C PHE A 125 19.50 -5.02 2.03
N ASP A 126 20.36 -4.84 1.04
CA ASP A 126 20.01 -4.73 -0.37
C ASP A 126 19.51 -6.05 -0.99
N LYS A 127 19.60 -7.18 -0.25
CA LYS A 127 19.12 -8.50 -0.66
C LYS A 127 18.02 -9.05 0.24
N ARG A 128 17.58 -8.25 1.22
CA ARG A 128 16.59 -8.64 2.22
C ARG A 128 15.31 -7.84 2.08
N SER A 129 14.23 -8.36 2.64
CA SER A 129 13.01 -7.59 2.88
C SER A 129 13.34 -6.42 3.80
N GLY A 130 12.81 -5.24 3.47
CA GLY A 130 12.95 -4.05 4.29
C GLY A 130 11.94 -3.99 5.43
N ASP A 131 11.86 -2.84 6.08
CA ASP A 131 10.98 -2.61 7.21
C ASP A 131 9.70 -1.87 6.78
N HIS A 132 8.70 -1.80 7.68
CA HIS A 132 7.40 -1.17 7.45
C HIS A 132 6.83 -1.51 6.07
N HIS A 133 6.38 -2.77 5.93
CA HIS A 133 5.67 -3.19 4.73
C HIS A 133 4.38 -2.40 4.62
N ASP A 134 4.30 -1.56 3.58
CA ASP A 134 3.16 -0.69 3.34
C ASP A 134 2.49 -1.04 2.00
N GLY A 135 2.20 -0.08 1.15
CA GLY A 135 1.48 -0.32 -0.08
C GLY A 135 1.95 -1.54 -0.86
N MET A 136 1.01 -2.42 -1.22
CA MET A 136 1.28 -3.70 -1.89
C MET A 136 0.38 -3.92 -3.08
N GLU A 137 0.94 -4.53 -4.13
CA GLU A 137 0.22 -4.94 -5.32
C GLU A 137 0.50 -6.40 -5.69
N TRP A 138 -0.55 -7.10 -6.10
CA TRP A 138 -0.49 -8.48 -6.56
C TRP A 138 -0.40 -8.58 -8.07
N PHE A 139 0.57 -9.35 -8.59
CA PHE A 139 0.72 -9.66 -10.00
C PHE A 139 0.68 -11.18 -10.18
N SER A 140 -0.45 -11.69 -10.64
CA SER A 140 -0.67 -13.12 -10.81
C SER A 140 0.19 -13.70 -11.93
N LEU A 141 0.74 -14.89 -11.69
CA LEU A 141 1.51 -15.69 -12.65
C LEU A 141 0.85 -17.04 -12.87
N ASP A 142 0.88 -17.54 -14.11
CA ASP A 142 0.54 -18.94 -14.42
C ASP A 142 1.67 -19.90 -14.02
N ALA A 143 1.46 -21.19 -14.24
CA ALA A 143 2.45 -22.22 -13.92
C ALA A 143 3.77 -22.05 -14.70
N SER A 144 3.74 -21.40 -15.87
CA SER A 144 4.93 -21.12 -16.68
C SER A 144 5.66 -19.83 -16.27
N GLY A 145 5.10 -19.07 -15.32
CA GLY A 145 5.63 -17.78 -14.88
C GLY A 145 5.25 -16.60 -15.77
N ARG A 146 4.23 -16.74 -16.59
CA ARG A 146 3.69 -15.64 -17.42
C ARG A 146 2.59 -14.90 -16.66
N PRO A 147 2.39 -13.60 -16.92
CA PRO A 147 1.25 -12.88 -16.36
C PRO A 147 -0.07 -13.58 -16.66
N SER A 148 -0.93 -13.69 -15.65
CA SER A 148 -2.24 -14.35 -15.77
C SER A 148 -3.27 -13.60 -14.92
N VAL A 149 -4.50 -13.51 -15.39
CA VAL A 149 -5.60 -12.91 -14.62
C VAL A 149 -6.38 -13.95 -13.81
N ASN A 150 -6.15 -15.25 -14.08
CA ASN A 150 -6.95 -16.34 -13.53
C ASN A 150 -6.17 -17.24 -12.55
N HIS A 151 -4.92 -16.94 -12.24
CA HIS A 151 -4.11 -17.75 -11.33
C HIS A 151 -4.09 -17.13 -9.93
N ALA A 152 -4.59 -17.85 -8.93
CA ALA A 152 -4.71 -17.34 -7.57
C ALA A 152 -3.68 -17.95 -6.59
N SER A 153 -2.85 -18.90 -7.05
CA SER A 153 -1.94 -19.66 -6.18
C SER A 153 -0.45 -19.35 -6.39
N ARG A 154 -0.11 -18.49 -7.35
CA ARG A 154 1.26 -18.07 -7.65
C ARG A 154 1.27 -16.66 -8.22
N GLY A 155 2.20 -15.86 -7.80
CA GLY A 155 2.36 -14.51 -8.32
C GLY A 155 3.51 -13.76 -7.69
N LEU A 156 3.56 -12.47 -7.97
CA LEU A 156 4.51 -11.55 -7.39
C LEU A 156 3.76 -10.60 -6.46
N ILE A 157 4.32 -10.38 -5.29
CA ILE A 157 3.97 -9.24 -4.44
C ILE A 157 5.01 -8.17 -4.69
N ALA A 158 4.57 -7.00 -5.16
CA ALA A 158 5.37 -5.79 -5.13
C ALA A 158 4.95 -5.00 -3.89
N MET A 159 5.89 -4.63 -3.03
CA MET A 159 5.61 -3.99 -1.75
C MET A 159 6.61 -2.87 -1.45
N ASN A 160 6.13 -1.84 -0.81
CA ASN A 160 6.94 -0.77 -0.27
C ASN A 160 7.55 -1.17 1.07
N HIS A 161 8.70 -0.55 1.37
CA HIS A 161 9.36 -0.53 2.66
C HIS A 161 9.51 0.93 3.08
N GLU A 162 8.53 1.40 3.86
CA GLU A 162 8.31 2.83 4.06
C GLU A 162 9.34 3.47 4.99
N ALA A 163 9.59 2.87 6.13
CA ALA A 163 10.31 3.52 7.21
C ALA A 163 11.17 2.54 8.01
N THR A 164 11.87 3.05 9.01
CA THR A 164 12.48 2.24 10.05
C THR A 164 11.52 2.10 11.24
N THR A 165 11.58 0.98 11.91
CA THR A 165 11.02 0.83 13.25
C THR A 165 11.62 1.88 14.18
N ASP A 166 10.85 2.35 15.18
CA ASP A 166 11.30 3.37 16.11
C ASP A 166 12.61 2.97 16.82
N GLU A 167 13.32 3.97 17.41
CA GLU A 167 14.64 3.78 18.01
C GLU A 167 14.75 2.60 18.99
N LYS A 168 13.65 2.29 19.69
CA LYS A 168 13.65 1.22 20.69
C LYS A 168 13.52 -0.16 20.05
N LEU A 169 12.74 -0.28 18.98
CA LEU A 169 12.47 -1.54 18.29
C LEU A 169 13.56 -1.85 17.26
N SER A 170 14.18 -0.83 16.66
CA SER A 170 15.25 -1.01 15.67
C SER A 170 16.63 -1.26 16.27
N ALA A 171 16.79 -1.19 17.59
CA ALA A 171 18.08 -1.35 18.24
C ALA A 171 18.81 -2.65 17.85
N PHE A 172 18.10 -3.75 17.76
CA PHE A 172 18.71 -5.06 17.48
C PHE A 172 19.25 -5.21 16.07
N PHE A 173 18.59 -4.68 15.06
CA PHE A 173 19.08 -4.83 13.68
C PHE A 173 20.04 -3.71 13.26
N LEU A 174 19.92 -2.52 13.83
CA LEU A 174 20.82 -1.40 13.55
C LEU A 174 22.14 -1.49 14.33
N HIS A 175 22.05 -1.88 15.60
CA HIS A 175 23.17 -1.84 16.53
C HIS A 175 23.53 -3.24 17.07
N ALA A 176 24.73 -3.71 16.80
CA ALA A 176 25.22 -5.00 17.32
C ALA A 176 25.33 -5.04 18.85
N ASP A 177 25.43 -3.89 19.50
CA ASP A 177 25.51 -3.74 20.95
C ASP A 177 24.15 -3.50 21.62
N GLY A 178 23.06 -3.50 20.83
CA GLY A 178 21.72 -3.21 21.32
C GLY A 178 21.51 -1.78 21.79
N GLY A 179 22.45 -0.88 21.50
CA GLY A 179 22.38 0.54 21.84
C GLY A 179 21.40 1.30 20.98
N GLY A 180 20.84 2.39 21.50
CA GLY A 180 20.03 3.32 20.72
C GLY A 180 20.89 4.21 19.79
N ALA A 181 20.23 4.90 18.87
CA ALA A 181 20.89 5.85 17.98
C ALA A 181 21.56 6.98 18.78
N SER A 182 22.85 7.11 18.66
CA SER A 182 23.64 8.22 19.25
C SER A 182 24.04 9.22 18.17
N LEU A 183 24.19 10.48 18.54
CA LEU A 183 24.72 11.51 17.63
C LEU A 183 26.19 11.81 18.00
N PRO A 184 27.07 11.93 17.00
CA PRO A 184 26.84 11.69 15.58
C PRO A 184 26.62 10.20 15.29
N ARG A 185 25.69 9.88 14.39
CA ARG A 185 25.38 8.49 14.00
C ARG A 185 26.57 7.86 13.27
N LYS A 186 26.80 6.57 13.51
CA LYS A 186 27.78 5.80 12.76
C LYS A 186 27.34 5.64 11.30
N ALA A 187 28.23 5.88 10.35
CA ALA A 187 27.90 5.75 8.92
C ALA A 187 27.33 4.36 8.57
N SER A 188 27.87 3.29 9.16
CA SER A 188 27.38 1.93 8.93
C SER A 188 25.95 1.69 9.39
N GLU A 189 25.47 2.40 10.40
CA GLU A 189 24.08 2.33 10.87
C GLU A 189 23.15 3.10 9.93
N VAL A 190 23.59 4.28 9.49
CA VAL A 190 22.86 5.05 8.46
C VAL A 190 22.77 4.27 7.18
N ASP A 191 23.83 3.60 6.74
CA ASP A 191 23.82 2.74 5.56
C ASP A 191 22.82 1.58 5.69
N LYS A 192 22.76 0.92 6.85
CA LYS A 192 21.76 -0.12 7.12
C LYS A 192 20.34 0.45 7.05
N GLU A 193 20.09 1.58 7.69
CA GLU A 193 18.79 2.24 7.69
C GLU A 193 18.35 2.62 6.27
N LEU A 194 19.25 3.18 5.46
CA LEU A 194 18.97 3.44 4.05
C LEU A 194 18.59 2.16 3.30
N MET A 195 19.31 1.06 3.53
CA MET A 195 19.11 -0.18 2.80
C MET A 195 17.81 -0.92 3.15
N ILE A 196 17.17 -0.62 4.27
CA ILE A 196 15.87 -1.23 4.62
C ILE A 196 14.67 -0.50 4.04
N HIS A 197 14.85 0.71 3.50
CA HIS A 197 13.82 1.46 2.76
C HIS A 197 13.70 1.00 1.30
N GLY A 198 12.71 1.56 0.62
CA GLY A 198 12.49 1.38 -0.81
C GLY A 198 11.38 0.41 -1.13
N LEU A 199 11.62 -0.54 -2.01
CA LEU A 199 10.60 -1.53 -2.39
C LEU A 199 11.21 -2.89 -2.72
N ALA A 200 10.37 -3.92 -2.68
CA ALA A 200 10.72 -5.25 -3.12
C ALA A 200 9.65 -5.84 -4.06
N VAL A 201 10.07 -6.71 -4.96
CA VAL A 201 9.19 -7.63 -5.70
C VAL A 201 9.60 -9.03 -5.32
N VAL A 202 8.64 -9.83 -4.85
CA VAL A 202 8.92 -11.18 -4.34
C VAL A 202 7.93 -12.17 -4.92
N GLU A 203 8.43 -13.27 -5.47
CA GLU A 203 7.58 -14.36 -5.92
C GLU A 203 7.07 -15.15 -4.72
N VAL A 204 5.75 -15.38 -4.71
CA VAL A 204 5.07 -16.16 -3.69
C VAL A 204 4.20 -17.25 -4.33
N GLU A 205 4.04 -18.35 -3.63
CA GLU A 205 3.28 -19.50 -4.10
C GLU A 205 2.51 -20.15 -2.94
N ALA A 206 1.27 -20.55 -3.22
CA ALA A 206 0.46 -21.33 -2.29
C ALA A 206 0.59 -22.82 -2.59
N ARG A 207 0.96 -23.61 -1.59
CA ARG A 207 1.01 -25.08 -1.63
C ARG A 207 0.34 -25.67 -0.41
N GLY A 208 -0.61 -26.56 -0.61
CA GLY A 208 -1.30 -27.20 0.50
C GLY A 208 -2.00 -26.22 1.45
N GLY A 209 -2.54 -25.12 0.93
CA GLY A 209 -3.22 -24.09 1.72
C GLY A 209 -2.30 -23.17 2.51
N LYS A 210 -0.99 -23.22 2.30
CA LYS A 210 0.00 -22.30 2.88
C LYS A 210 0.69 -21.50 1.80
N TRP A 211 0.87 -20.21 2.05
CA TRP A 211 1.68 -19.32 1.23
C TRP A 211 3.13 -19.34 1.70
N ALA A 212 4.04 -19.29 0.75
CA ALA A 212 5.47 -19.14 0.99
C ALA A 212 6.10 -18.27 -0.11
N TYR A 213 7.09 -17.48 0.26
CA TYR A 213 7.90 -16.76 -0.72
C TYR A 213 9.05 -17.64 -1.22
N LYS A 214 9.57 -17.32 -2.40
CA LYS A 214 10.68 -18.03 -3.05
C LYS A 214 11.92 -17.16 -3.07
N PRO A 215 12.86 -17.33 -2.14
CA PRO A 215 14.04 -16.46 -2.02
C PRO A 215 14.96 -16.50 -3.24
N ASP A 216 14.94 -17.59 -4.01
CA ASP A 216 15.82 -17.78 -5.18
C ASP A 216 15.17 -17.44 -6.52
N SER A 217 13.98 -16.86 -6.50
CA SER A 217 13.27 -16.56 -7.73
C SER A 217 14.01 -15.52 -8.58
N SER A 218 14.06 -15.78 -9.88
CA SER A 218 14.59 -14.81 -10.86
C SER A 218 13.69 -13.58 -11.03
N PHE A 219 12.46 -13.63 -10.53
CA PHE A 219 11.55 -12.49 -10.52
C PHE A 219 11.81 -11.52 -9.38
N ASN A 220 12.49 -11.97 -8.33
CA ASN A 220 12.69 -11.13 -7.15
C ASN A 220 13.57 -9.91 -7.48
N ARG A 221 13.19 -8.78 -6.91
CA ARG A 221 13.87 -7.49 -7.06
C ARG A 221 13.90 -6.78 -5.72
N ARG A 222 14.94 -6.03 -5.51
CA ARG A 222 15.09 -5.12 -4.38
C ARG A 222 15.55 -3.77 -4.91
N VAL A 223 14.82 -2.72 -4.59
CA VAL A 223 15.15 -1.34 -4.88
C VAL A 223 15.30 -0.61 -3.54
N THR A 224 16.41 0.09 -3.37
CA THR A 224 16.78 0.81 -2.15
C THR A 224 17.09 2.27 -2.50
N PRO A 225 17.23 3.17 -1.54
CA PRO A 225 17.69 4.54 -1.77
C PRO A 225 19.03 4.64 -2.51
N MET A 226 19.81 3.55 -2.56
CA MET A 226 21.09 3.52 -3.26
C MET A 226 21.00 2.94 -4.68
N THR A 227 19.85 2.43 -5.08
CA THR A 227 19.64 1.83 -6.41
C THR A 227 19.70 2.91 -7.50
N PRO A 228 20.56 2.78 -8.51
CA PRO A 228 20.59 3.72 -9.64
C PRO A 228 19.30 3.67 -10.44
N ALA A 229 18.80 4.83 -10.82
CA ALA A 229 17.59 4.99 -11.64
C ALA A 229 17.79 6.10 -12.69
N ASP A 230 17.09 5.98 -13.80
CA ASP A 230 17.06 7.00 -14.83
C ASP A 230 15.88 7.95 -14.62
N ILE A 231 16.12 9.25 -14.75
CA ILE A 231 15.08 10.26 -14.72
C ILE A 231 14.41 10.32 -16.09
N HIS A 232 13.09 10.25 -16.11
CA HIS A 232 12.25 10.41 -17.30
C HIS A 232 11.26 11.56 -17.13
N GLY A 233 10.59 11.92 -18.21
CA GLY A 233 9.59 12.99 -18.21
C GLY A 233 10.17 14.39 -18.42
N PRO A 234 9.33 15.44 -18.30
CA PRO A 234 9.66 16.80 -18.73
C PRO A 234 10.74 17.48 -17.85
N ALA A 235 10.97 17.00 -16.64
CA ALA A 235 11.99 17.52 -15.74
C ALA A 235 13.40 16.96 -15.99
N ARG A 236 13.55 15.92 -16.82
CA ARG A 236 14.84 15.33 -17.14
C ARG A 236 15.79 16.40 -17.73
N GLY A 237 16.99 16.49 -17.19
CA GLY A 237 17.98 17.49 -17.60
C GLY A 237 17.76 18.90 -17.02
N SER A 238 16.79 19.09 -16.14
CA SER A 238 16.54 20.39 -15.50
C SER A 238 17.66 20.74 -14.53
N ALA A 239 18.03 22.03 -14.47
CA ALA A 239 18.98 22.55 -13.50
C ALA A 239 18.59 22.28 -12.03
N HIS A 240 17.30 22.11 -11.75
CA HIS A 240 16.80 21.76 -10.41
C HIS A 240 17.11 20.32 -9.99
N LEU A 241 17.45 19.43 -10.94
CA LEU A 241 17.76 18.03 -10.68
C LEU A 241 19.26 17.73 -10.76
N VAL A 242 20.09 18.76 -10.92
CA VAL A 242 21.55 18.62 -10.90
C VAL A 242 22.02 18.24 -9.50
N THR A 243 22.76 17.12 -9.40
CA THR A 243 23.38 16.64 -8.17
C THR A 243 24.83 16.27 -8.41
N ARG A 244 25.58 16.03 -7.34
CA ARG A 244 26.96 15.48 -7.46
C ARG A 244 26.98 14.12 -8.15
N TYR A 245 25.91 13.33 -8.01
CA TYR A 245 25.74 12.02 -8.64
C TYR A 245 25.36 12.12 -10.12
N SER A 246 24.58 13.13 -10.49
CA SER A 246 24.10 13.36 -11.85
C SER A 246 24.27 14.83 -12.25
N PRO A 247 25.48 15.23 -12.72
CA PRO A 247 25.72 16.60 -13.15
C PRO A 247 24.90 17.04 -14.36
N ASP A 248 24.41 16.09 -15.13
CA ASP A 248 23.53 16.29 -16.30
C ASP A 248 22.05 16.16 -15.98
N ALA A 249 21.69 15.91 -14.72
CA ALA A 249 20.31 15.76 -14.26
C ALA A 249 19.50 14.67 -14.99
N THR A 250 20.17 13.60 -15.43
CA THR A 250 19.54 12.49 -16.18
C THR A 250 19.35 11.22 -15.35
N ARG A 251 20.02 11.14 -14.20
CA ARG A 251 20.03 9.97 -13.31
C ARG A 251 19.75 10.35 -11.87
N THR A 252 19.23 9.42 -11.11
CA THR A 252 19.02 9.53 -9.68
C THR A 252 19.37 8.22 -8.98
N ARG A 253 19.19 8.20 -7.67
CA ARG A 253 19.12 6.99 -6.85
C ARG A 253 17.82 7.04 -6.10
N GLY A 254 17.29 5.93 -5.77
CA GLY A 254 16.05 5.88 -5.02
C GLY A 254 15.46 4.50 -5.07
N THR A 255 14.48 4.34 -4.28
CA THR A 255 13.51 5.28 -3.71
C THR A 255 13.52 5.23 -2.17
N LEU A 256 12.93 6.23 -1.52
CA LEU A 256 12.96 6.41 -0.06
C LEU A 256 11.57 6.75 0.46
N ASN A 257 11.22 6.22 1.64
CA ASN A 257 9.97 6.51 2.35
C ASN A 257 8.71 6.29 1.48
N ASN A 258 8.67 5.14 0.84
CA ASN A 258 7.59 4.76 -0.06
C ASN A 258 6.35 4.32 0.71
N CYS A 259 5.23 5.02 0.55
CA CYS A 259 3.96 4.75 1.20
C CYS A 259 2.90 4.28 0.20
N GLY A 260 2.20 5.18 -0.46
CA GLY A 260 1.11 4.85 -1.37
C GLY A 260 1.56 4.10 -2.63
N THR A 261 0.74 3.17 -3.09
CA THR A 261 1.00 2.39 -4.31
C THR A 261 -0.20 2.34 -5.25
N GLY A 262 0.07 1.86 -6.44
CA GLY A 262 -0.95 1.52 -7.41
C GLY A 262 -0.42 0.61 -8.50
N LYS A 263 -1.36 0.01 -9.23
CA LYS A 263 -1.07 -0.77 -10.42
C LYS A 263 -1.71 -0.14 -11.64
N THR A 264 -0.89 0.14 -12.66
CA THR A 264 -1.40 0.65 -13.93
C THR A 264 -2.20 -0.41 -14.68
N PRO A 265 -3.11 -0.02 -15.59
CA PRO A 265 -3.85 -0.97 -16.42
C PRO A 265 -2.96 -1.89 -17.27
N TRP A 266 -1.75 -1.45 -17.59
CA TRP A 266 -0.77 -2.24 -18.35
C TRP A 266 0.19 -3.06 -17.48
N GLY A 267 -0.05 -3.15 -16.15
CA GLY A 267 0.67 -4.05 -15.26
C GLY A 267 1.98 -3.52 -14.69
N THR A 268 2.15 -2.20 -14.60
CA THR A 268 3.30 -1.58 -13.93
C THR A 268 2.96 -1.22 -12.49
N TYR A 269 3.87 -1.50 -11.57
CA TYR A 269 3.81 -1.02 -10.20
C TYR A 269 4.20 0.46 -10.12
N VAL A 270 3.42 1.23 -9.38
CA VAL A 270 3.66 2.65 -9.13
C VAL A 270 3.74 2.85 -7.63
N SER A 271 4.70 3.61 -7.17
CA SER A 271 4.93 3.93 -5.76
C SER A 271 5.25 5.41 -5.60
N GLY A 272 4.77 6.02 -4.54
CA GLY A 272 5.04 7.41 -4.18
C GLY A 272 5.91 7.50 -2.94
N GLU A 273 6.85 8.44 -2.93
CA GLU A 273 7.62 8.82 -1.75
C GLU A 273 6.80 9.77 -0.89
N GLU A 274 6.77 9.52 0.42
CA GLU A 274 6.10 10.36 1.42
C GLU A 274 7.12 10.85 2.44
N ASN A 275 6.91 12.02 3.01
CA ASN A 275 7.74 12.59 4.11
C ASN A 275 9.26 12.55 3.89
N TRP A 276 9.71 12.33 2.66
CA TRP A 276 11.12 12.20 2.28
C TRP A 276 11.99 13.36 2.78
N PHE A 277 11.43 14.55 2.93
CA PHE A 277 12.15 15.73 3.40
C PHE A 277 12.72 15.56 4.81
N GLY A 278 12.15 14.70 5.64
CA GLY A 278 12.64 14.39 6.98
C GLY A 278 14.00 13.69 7.02
N TYR A 279 14.40 13.09 5.89
CA TYR A 279 15.69 12.40 5.74
C TYR A 279 16.82 13.31 5.26
N PHE A 280 16.54 14.56 4.98
CA PHE A 280 17.52 15.51 4.46
C PHE A 280 17.68 16.68 5.42
N HIS A 281 18.92 17.09 5.63
CA HIS A 281 19.26 18.27 6.41
C HIS A 281 19.94 19.30 5.51
N ARG A 282 19.60 20.55 5.72
CA ARG A 282 20.27 21.68 5.11
C ARG A 282 20.55 22.72 6.19
N ASP A 283 21.82 23.10 6.34
CA ASP A 283 22.19 24.18 7.23
C ASP A 283 21.56 25.50 6.81
N ALA A 284 21.12 26.27 7.78
CA ALA A 284 20.65 27.63 7.53
C ALA A 284 21.81 28.44 6.91
N LYS A 285 21.52 29.16 5.83
CA LYS A 285 22.48 30.09 5.21
C LYS A 285 22.63 31.33 6.04
#